data_cb8880eaea42426ef8050b6a867c6878
#
_entry.id   cb8880eaea42426ef8050b6a867c6878
#
_cell.length_a   1.000
_cell.length_b   1.000
_cell.length_c   1.000
_cell.angle_alpha   90.00
_cell.angle_beta   90.00
_cell.angle_gamma   90.00
#
_symmetry.space_group_name_H-M   'P 1'
#
loop_
_entity.id
_entity.type
_entity.pdbx_description
1 polymer ?
#
loop_
_entity_poly.entity_id
_entity_poly.type
_entity_poly.pdbx_seq_one_letter_code
_entity_poly.pdbx_strand_id
1 'polypeptide(L)' 'MPPDPFEQGERAASENIPAEANPYRDGSDEHALWAAGHERVASAIVAGESDDS' A
#
# COMPACT_ATOMS: atom_id res chain seq x y z
N MET A 1 9.31 11.68 -12.75
CA MET A 1 9.80 11.05 -11.55
C MET A 1 8.97 9.88 -11.19
N PRO A 2 9.59 8.79 -10.83
CA PRO A 2 8.80 7.65 -10.41
C PRO A 2 8.14 7.95 -9.09
N PRO A 3 7.00 7.31 -8.80
CA PRO A 3 6.35 7.48 -7.51
C PRO A 3 7.23 6.88 -6.42
N ASP A 4 7.11 7.41 -5.22
CA ASP A 4 7.91 6.87 -4.14
C ASP A 4 7.29 5.55 -3.66
N PRO A 5 8.02 4.78 -2.86
CA PRO A 5 7.52 3.48 -2.42
C PRO A 5 6.20 3.56 -1.67
N PHE A 6 5.99 4.62 -0.92
CA PHE A 6 4.75 4.77 -0.17
C PHE A 6 3.56 4.87 -1.13
N GLU A 7 3.68 5.71 -2.16
CA GLU A 7 2.63 5.83 -3.16
C GLU A 7 2.42 4.53 -3.91
N GLN A 8 3.50 3.83 -4.20
CA GLN A 8 3.38 2.55 -4.88
C GLN A 8 2.58 1.58 -4.03
N GLY A 9 2.81 1.58 -2.72
CA GLY A 9 2.06 0.73 -1.82
C GLY A 9 0.60 1.09 -1.80
N GLU A 10 0.31 2.38 -1.79
CA GLU A 10 -1.08 2.82 -1.80
C GLU A 10 -1.78 2.35 -3.07
N ARG A 11 -1.11 2.49 -4.20
CA ARG A 11 -1.69 2.06 -5.46
C ARG A 11 -1.91 0.55 -5.49
N ALA A 12 -0.94 -0.19 -4.95
CA ALA A 12 -1.06 -1.64 -4.91
C ALA A 12 -2.31 -2.06 -4.15
N ALA A 13 -2.54 -1.44 -2.99
CA ALA A 13 -3.71 -1.79 -2.20
C ALA A 13 -5.00 -1.47 -2.95
N SER A 14 -5.03 -0.35 -3.66
CA SER A 14 -6.23 0.03 -4.39
C SER A 14 -6.48 -0.91 -5.56
N GLU A 15 -5.45 -1.62 -6.01
CA GLU A 15 -5.60 -2.59 -7.10
C GLU A 15 -5.69 -4.02 -6.59
N ASN A 16 -5.92 -4.16 -5.28
CA ASN A 16 -6.07 -5.47 -4.65
C ASN A 16 -4.83 -6.34 -4.72
N ILE A 17 -3.67 -5.72 -4.82
CA ILE A 17 -2.40 -6.44 -4.80
C ILE A 17 -2.05 -6.70 -3.34
N PRO A 18 -1.75 -7.95 -2.96
CA PRO A 18 -1.51 -8.27 -1.55
C PRO A 18 -0.18 -7.70 -1.05
N ALA A 19 -0.09 -7.53 0.27
CA ALA A 19 1.10 -6.97 0.88
C ALA A 19 2.33 -7.82 0.60
N GLU A 20 2.16 -9.12 0.46
CA GLU A 20 3.29 -10.00 0.21
C GLU A 20 3.88 -9.81 -1.17
N ALA A 21 3.23 -9.06 -2.04
CA ALA A 21 3.75 -8.77 -3.37
C ALA A 21 4.69 -7.57 -3.38
N ASN A 22 5.05 -7.07 -2.19
CA ASN A 22 5.98 -5.96 -2.05
C ASN A 22 7.24 -6.23 -2.87
N PRO A 23 7.58 -5.36 -3.84
CA PRO A 23 8.72 -5.62 -4.72
C PRO A 23 10.06 -5.28 -4.13
N TYR A 24 10.06 -4.62 -2.96
CA TYR A 24 11.30 -4.20 -2.35
C TYR A 24 11.81 -5.25 -1.39
N ARG A 25 13.12 -5.19 -1.11
CA ARG A 25 13.76 -6.16 -0.28
C ARG A 25 13.31 -6.01 1.17
N ASP A 26 12.98 -7.11 1.79
CA ASP A 26 12.58 -7.12 3.18
C ASP A 26 13.68 -6.49 4.03
N GLY A 27 13.29 -5.59 4.93
CA GLY A 27 14.24 -4.91 5.79
C GLY A 27 14.74 -3.59 5.23
N SER A 28 14.43 -3.27 3.98
CA SER A 28 14.85 -2.00 3.41
C SER A 28 13.84 -0.91 3.75
N ASP A 29 14.29 0.35 3.64
CA ASP A 29 13.40 1.47 3.89
C ASP A 29 12.26 1.49 2.89
N GLU A 30 12.56 1.16 1.63
CA GLU A 30 11.54 1.13 0.60
C GLU A 30 10.49 0.09 0.90
N HIS A 31 10.91 -1.06 1.40
CA HIS A 31 9.96 -2.10 1.76
C HIS A 31 9.01 -1.60 2.83
N ALA A 32 9.55 -0.93 3.85
CA ALA A 32 8.74 -0.41 4.94
C ALA A 32 7.76 0.66 4.45
N LEU A 33 8.22 1.54 3.56
CA LEU A 33 7.37 2.57 3.03
C LEU A 33 6.24 2.01 2.18
N TRP A 34 6.58 1.04 1.33
CA TRP A 34 5.57 0.39 0.49
C TRP A 34 4.52 -0.29 1.38
N ALA A 35 4.99 -0.99 2.41
CA ALA A 35 4.08 -1.68 3.31
C ALA A 35 3.17 -0.69 4.04
N ALA A 36 3.73 0.44 4.46
CA ALA A 36 2.94 1.46 5.15
C ALA A 36 1.87 2.05 4.23
N GLY A 37 2.23 2.32 2.99
CA GLY A 37 1.27 2.85 2.03
C GLY A 37 0.16 1.85 1.75
N HIS A 38 0.54 0.59 1.57
CA HIS A 38 -0.42 -0.47 1.33
C HIS A 38 -1.40 -0.58 2.50
N GLU A 39 -0.85 -0.58 3.71
CA GLU A 39 -1.66 -0.70 4.92
C GLU A 39 -2.64 0.46 5.05
N ARG A 40 -2.19 1.66 4.73
CA ARG A 40 -3.01 2.83 4.86
C ARG A 40 -4.29 2.71 4.01
N VAL A 41 -4.12 2.31 2.76
CA VAL A 41 -5.26 2.18 1.86
C VAL A 41 -6.09 0.96 2.21
N ALA A 42 -5.43 -0.15 2.53
CA ALA A 42 -6.14 -1.37 2.88
C ALA A 42 -7.02 -1.15 4.11
N SER A 43 -6.50 -0.43 5.10
CA SER A 43 -7.26 -0.11 6.29
C SER A 43 -8.48 0.74 5.97
N ALA A 44 -8.30 1.71 5.09
CA ALA A 44 -9.40 2.57 4.71
C ALA A 44 -10.50 1.78 4.00
N ILE A 45 -10.11 0.86 3.15
CA ILE A 45 -11.08 0.02 2.46
C ILE A 45 -11.83 -0.86 3.43
N VAL A 46 -11.10 -1.47 4.36
CA VAL A 46 -11.72 -2.34 5.35
C VAL A 46 -12.64 -1.56 6.26
N ALA A 47 -12.30 -0.33 6.57
CA ALA A 47 -13.15 0.48 7.42
C ALA A 47 -14.44 0.90 6.71
N GLY A 48 -14.57 0.57 5.49
CA GLY A 48 -15.82 0.74 4.80
C GLY A 48 -16.06 2.09 4.31
N GLU A 49 -15.14 2.62 4.23
CA GLU A 49 -15.35 3.73 3.88
C GLU A 49 -15.96 3.75 2.76
N SER A 50 -16.20 3.07 2.52
CA SER A 50 -16.86 3.08 1.48
C SER A 50 -18.12 3.50 1.45
N ASP A 51 -18.40 3.69 2.06
CA ASP A 51 -19.33 4.18 1.97
C ASP A 51 -19.95 4.96 1.81
N ASP A 52 -19.92 5.07 1.75
CA ASP A 52 -20.32 5.82 1.58
C ASP A 52 -20.96 6.06 1.24
N SER A 53 -21.08 5.94 1.44
CA SER A 53 -21.54 6.27 1.22
C SER A 53 -21.88 6.45 0.90
#